data_d75896c1fd25fbfc7f2b077e69aafa53
#
_entry.id   d75896c1fd25fbfc7f2b077e69aafa53
#
_cell.length_a   1.000
_cell.length_b   1.000
_cell.length_c   1.000
_cell.angle_alpha   90.00
_cell.angle_beta   90.00
_cell.angle_gamma   90.00
#
_symmetry.space_group_name_H-M   'P 1'
#
loop_
_entity.id
_entity.type
_entity.pdbx_description
1 polymer ?
#
loop_
_entity_poly.entity_id
_entity_poly.type
_entity_poly.pdbx_seq_one_letter_code
_entity_poly.pdbx_strand_id
1 'polypeptide(L)'
;KLKGGVLRSADDIASDGAFAYRRRKSNGKYRYTIFYKGKFALTSDETSTLEGSSVSYTHPEWTGSFVDVPGLGYMYSVDEDDESVDLEMIKNWFTEVMDPRKENTTAVTGVTLDQTELNLKVGQTATLTPTITPDNASNKKYQFRSESEAIGTVTPIQGKVTAVGEGTTEIVVTTEDGNFTAKCTLNVTTAD
;
A
#
# COMPACT_ATOMS: atom_id res chain seq x y z
N LYS A 1 -1.29 35.14 -12.99
CA LYS A 1 -2.46 34.21 -13.13
C LYS A 1 -3.44 34.87 -14.12
N LEU A 2 -3.60 34.24 -15.30
CA LEU A 2 -4.66 34.61 -16.23
C LEU A 2 -6.00 34.14 -15.65
N LYS A 3 -6.98 35.06 -15.52
CA LYS A 3 -8.31 34.72 -15.04
C LYS A 3 -9.14 34.20 -16.22
N GLY A 4 -9.50 32.92 -16.20
CA GLY A 4 -10.54 32.32 -17.02
C GLY A 4 -10.20 32.08 -18.51
N GLY A 5 -8.93 31.87 -18.85
CA GLY A 5 -8.53 31.54 -20.21
C GLY A 5 -7.39 30.54 -20.30
N VAL A 6 -7.32 29.80 -21.40
CA VAL A 6 -6.19 28.96 -21.77
C VAL A 6 -5.35 29.69 -22.79
N LEU A 7 -4.10 30.01 -22.46
CA LEU A 7 -3.13 30.53 -23.43
C LEU A 7 -2.47 29.31 -24.10
N ARG A 8 -2.54 29.25 -25.43
CA ARG A 8 -1.83 28.29 -26.28
C ARG A 8 -0.72 29.00 -27.03
N SER A 9 0.47 28.46 -27.03
CA SER A 9 1.63 28.92 -27.79
C SER A 9 1.97 27.91 -28.87
N ALA A 10 2.54 28.38 -29.99
CA ALA A 10 3.06 27.52 -31.04
C ALA A 10 4.25 26.66 -30.56
N ASP A 11 4.89 27.05 -29.44
CA ASP A 11 6.01 26.36 -28.81
C ASP A 11 5.57 25.41 -27.68
N ASP A 12 4.26 25.24 -27.47
CA ASP A 12 3.73 24.32 -26.45
C ASP A 12 4.06 22.87 -26.82
N ILE A 13 5.05 22.30 -26.14
CA ILE A 13 5.39 20.89 -26.27
C ILE A 13 4.58 20.11 -25.23
N ALA A 14 3.67 19.25 -25.69
CA ALA A 14 2.96 18.36 -24.80
C ALA A 14 3.97 17.44 -24.09
N SER A 15 4.00 17.49 -22.75
CA SER A 15 4.79 16.57 -21.95
C SER A 15 4.22 15.16 -22.03
N ASP A 16 5.10 14.15 -21.93
CA ASP A 16 4.66 12.77 -21.76
C ASP A 16 3.88 12.62 -20.45
N GLY A 17 2.80 11.86 -20.49
CA GLY A 17 1.98 11.57 -19.33
C GLY A 17 1.39 10.17 -19.39
N ALA A 18 0.97 9.65 -18.23
CA ALA A 18 0.12 8.49 -18.15
C ALA A 18 -1.35 8.90 -18.29
N PHE A 19 -2.14 8.05 -18.92
CA PHE A 19 -3.57 8.25 -19.08
C PHE A 19 -4.34 7.02 -18.61
N ALA A 20 -5.28 7.21 -17.68
CA ALA A 20 -6.12 6.15 -17.17
C ALA A 20 -7.60 6.49 -17.35
N TYR A 21 -8.39 5.47 -17.68
CA TYR A 21 -9.84 5.56 -17.74
C TYR A 21 -10.49 4.25 -17.33
N ARG A 22 -11.81 4.29 -17.11
CA ARG A 22 -12.62 3.09 -16.96
C ARG A 22 -13.80 3.14 -17.92
N ARG A 23 -14.21 1.96 -18.39
CA ARG A 23 -15.43 1.81 -19.20
C ARG A 23 -16.35 0.77 -18.56
N ARG A 24 -17.65 1.01 -18.64
CA ARG A 24 -18.66 0.08 -18.15
C ARG A 24 -18.81 -1.08 -19.13
N LYS A 25 -18.87 -2.30 -18.60
CA LYS A 25 -19.17 -3.54 -19.33
C LYS A 25 -20.68 -3.78 -19.37
N SER A 26 -21.14 -4.69 -20.25
CA SER A 26 -22.55 -5.06 -20.36
C SER A 26 -23.12 -5.68 -19.08
N ASN A 27 -22.29 -6.33 -18.27
CA ASN A 27 -22.65 -6.94 -16.99
C ASN A 27 -22.70 -5.91 -15.82
N GLY A 28 -22.54 -4.63 -16.10
CA GLY A 28 -22.58 -3.55 -15.11
C GLY A 28 -21.26 -3.27 -14.38
N LYS A 29 -20.28 -4.16 -14.49
CA LYS A 29 -18.93 -4.00 -13.94
C LYS A 29 -18.06 -3.10 -14.83
N TYR A 30 -16.85 -2.79 -14.38
CA TYR A 30 -15.95 -1.91 -15.10
C TYR A 30 -14.70 -2.64 -15.60
N ARG A 31 -14.19 -2.18 -16.75
CA ARG A 31 -12.82 -2.41 -17.19
C ARG A 31 -12.02 -1.15 -16.98
N TYR A 32 -10.89 -1.27 -16.32
CA TYR A 32 -9.92 -0.22 -16.07
C TYR A 32 -8.78 -0.36 -17.05
N THR A 33 -8.31 0.76 -17.60
CA THR A 33 -7.22 0.77 -18.57
C THR A 33 -6.30 1.95 -18.25
N ILE A 34 -5.00 1.70 -18.31
CA ILE A 34 -3.96 2.73 -18.22
C ILE A 34 -3.01 2.62 -19.40
N PHE A 35 -2.65 3.75 -19.98
CA PHE A 35 -1.53 3.93 -20.89
C PHE A 35 -0.41 4.62 -20.15
N TYR A 36 0.80 4.06 -20.17
CA TYR A 36 1.86 4.47 -19.26
C TYR A 36 2.60 5.73 -19.68
N LYS A 37 2.87 5.88 -20.98
CA LYS A 37 3.64 7.01 -21.49
C LYS A 37 3.17 7.41 -22.86
N GLY A 38 2.71 8.64 -23.00
CA GLY A 38 2.25 9.14 -24.28
C GLY A 38 1.94 10.61 -24.27
N LYS A 39 1.54 11.09 -25.43
CA LYS A 39 1.13 12.47 -25.67
C LYS A 39 -0.24 12.50 -26.32
N PHE A 40 -1.04 13.47 -25.94
CA PHE A 40 -2.32 13.75 -26.56
C PHE A 40 -2.24 15.00 -27.42
N ALA A 41 -2.86 14.93 -28.58
CA ALA A 41 -3.13 16.07 -29.44
C ALA A 41 -4.63 16.19 -29.65
N LEU A 42 -5.14 17.41 -29.59
CA LEU A 42 -6.50 17.71 -30.01
C LEU A 42 -6.50 17.70 -31.55
N THR A 43 -7.26 16.79 -32.15
CA THR A 43 -7.26 16.59 -33.62
C THR A 43 -8.22 17.55 -34.30
N SER A 44 -9.36 17.85 -33.64
CA SER A 44 -10.34 18.83 -34.16
C SER A 44 -11.06 19.51 -33.00
N ASP A 45 -11.29 20.80 -33.16
CA ASP A 45 -12.11 21.61 -32.25
C ASP A 45 -13.15 22.31 -33.12
N GLU A 46 -14.00 21.50 -33.77
CA GLU A 46 -15.06 22.03 -34.62
C GLU A 46 -16.24 22.45 -33.73
N THR A 47 -16.52 23.74 -33.73
CA THR A 47 -17.76 24.30 -33.16
C THR A 47 -18.78 24.48 -34.25
N SER A 48 -19.89 23.76 -34.19
CA SER A 48 -21.04 24.06 -35.07
C SER A 48 -21.90 25.13 -34.42
N THR A 49 -22.27 26.13 -35.25
CA THR A 49 -23.24 27.14 -34.86
C THR A 49 -24.66 26.58 -34.93
N LEU A 50 -25.53 27.12 -34.09
CA LEU A 50 -26.95 26.75 -34.06
C LEU A 50 -27.61 27.16 -35.39
N GLU A 51 -28.02 26.18 -36.19
CA GLU A 51 -28.86 26.43 -37.36
C GLU A 51 -30.29 25.93 -37.10
N GLY A 52 -31.23 26.84 -36.96
CA GLY A 52 -32.64 26.52 -36.71
C GLY A 52 -32.94 26.02 -35.30
N SER A 53 -33.87 25.08 -35.16
CA SER A 53 -34.32 24.53 -33.87
C SER A 53 -33.59 23.25 -33.43
N SER A 54 -32.59 22.77 -34.18
CA SER A 54 -31.83 21.56 -33.84
C SER A 54 -30.45 21.93 -33.31
N VAL A 55 -30.12 21.34 -32.15
CA VAL A 55 -28.79 21.43 -31.54
C VAL A 55 -27.97 20.23 -31.98
N SER A 56 -26.91 20.50 -32.76
CA SER A 56 -25.91 19.44 -33.06
C SER A 56 -24.75 19.55 -32.06
N TYR A 57 -24.49 18.46 -31.38
CA TYR A 57 -23.35 18.37 -30.47
C TYR A 57 -22.14 17.81 -31.23
N THR A 58 -21.09 18.58 -31.34
CA THR A 58 -19.79 18.12 -31.81
C THR A 58 -18.96 17.71 -30.61
N HIS A 59 -18.34 16.53 -30.71
CA HIS A 59 -17.42 16.03 -29.68
C HIS A 59 -15.99 16.28 -30.16
N PRO A 60 -15.16 17.03 -29.43
CA PRO A 60 -13.76 17.17 -29.78
C PRO A 60 -13.06 15.83 -29.79
N GLU A 61 -12.31 15.52 -30.82
CA GLU A 61 -11.57 14.30 -30.98
C GLU A 61 -10.13 14.45 -30.48
N TRP A 62 -9.69 13.58 -29.60
CA TRP A 62 -8.35 13.55 -29.07
C TRP A 62 -7.62 12.32 -29.60
N THR A 63 -6.47 12.54 -30.22
CA THR A 63 -5.59 11.46 -30.65
C THR A 63 -4.42 11.32 -29.68
N GLY A 64 -4.16 10.10 -29.23
CA GLY A 64 -3.04 9.79 -28.34
C GLY A 64 -2.02 8.89 -29.03
N SER A 65 -0.74 9.22 -28.87
CA SER A 65 0.38 8.36 -29.26
C SER A 65 1.09 7.89 -28.00
N PHE A 66 1.19 6.57 -27.84
CA PHE A 66 1.79 5.95 -26.66
C PHE A 66 3.01 5.13 -27.04
N VAL A 67 4.02 5.14 -26.18
CA VAL A 67 5.27 4.41 -26.35
C VAL A 67 5.43 3.34 -25.29
N ASP A 68 6.17 2.31 -25.64
CA ASP A 68 6.48 1.22 -24.73
C ASP A 68 7.37 1.69 -23.57
N VAL A 69 7.04 1.26 -22.37
CA VAL A 69 7.82 1.48 -21.16
C VAL A 69 8.49 0.17 -20.79
N PRO A 70 9.83 0.12 -20.70
CA PRO A 70 10.55 -1.12 -20.42
C PRO A 70 9.99 -1.87 -19.22
N GLY A 71 9.59 -3.13 -19.46
CA GLY A 71 9.03 -4.02 -18.45
C GLY A 71 7.55 -3.78 -18.09
N LEU A 72 6.90 -2.70 -18.57
CA LEU A 72 5.46 -2.44 -18.34
C LEU A 72 4.63 -2.59 -19.62
N GLY A 73 5.25 -2.39 -20.79
CA GLY A 73 4.53 -2.24 -22.04
C GLY A 73 3.99 -0.81 -22.22
N TYR A 74 3.11 -0.62 -23.18
CA TYR A 74 2.45 0.68 -23.43
C TYR A 74 1.10 0.81 -22.72
N MET A 75 0.47 -0.31 -22.37
CA MET A 75 -0.88 -0.35 -21.79
C MET A 75 -1.03 -1.52 -20.82
N TYR A 76 -1.86 -1.33 -19.80
CA TYR A 76 -2.38 -2.38 -18.93
C TYR A 76 -3.89 -2.24 -18.77
N SER A 77 -4.61 -3.37 -18.78
CA SER A 77 -6.05 -3.39 -18.55
C SER A 77 -6.42 -4.50 -17.59
N VAL A 78 -7.41 -4.23 -16.76
CA VAL A 78 -7.96 -5.18 -15.79
C VAL A 78 -9.47 -5.07 -15.73
N ASP A 79 -10.14 -6.21 -15.57
CA ASP A 79 -11.58 -6.29 -15.38
C ASP A 79 -11.91 -6.41 -13.88
N GLU A 80 -12.83 -5.59 -13.38
CA GLU A 80 -13.30 -5.61 -11.99
C GLU A 80 -13.87 -6.95 -11.54
N ASP A 81 -14.39 -7.73 -12.48
CA ASP A 81 -14.99 -9.04 -12.27
C ASP A 81 -14.02 -10.22 -12.51
N ASP A 82 -12.74 -9.95 -12.66
CA ASP A 82 -11.71 -10.99 -12.67
C ASP A 82 -11.39 -11.39 -11.21
N GLU A 83 -11.51 -12.68 -10.89
CA GLU A 83 -11.29 -13.22 -9.54
C GLU A 83 -9.83 -13.04 -9.05
N SER A 84 -8.89 -12.87 -9.97
CA SER A 84 -7.47 -12.64 -9.65
C SER A 84 -7.14 -11.17 -9.37
N VAL A 85 -8.10 -10.27 -9.57
CA VAL A 85 -7.84 -8.82 -9.45
C VAL A 85 -7.75 -8.39 -8.00
N ASP A 86 -6.76 -7.58 -7.71
CA ASP A 86 -6.65 -6.90 -6.43
C ASP A 86 -7.59 -5.68 -6.39
N LEU A 87 -8.60 -5.75 -5.51
CA LEU A 87 -9.58 -4.69 -5.33
C LEU A 87 -8.97 -3.39 -4.77
N GLU A 88 -7.87 -3.47 -4.01
CA GLU A 88 -7.16 -2.29 -3.53
C GLU A 88 -6.44 -1.57 -4.69
N MET A 89 -5.90 -2.32 -5.64
CA MET A 89 -5.36 -1.75 -6.88
C MET A 89 -6.44 -0.97 -7.65
N ILE A 90 -7.65 -1.51 -7.75
CA ILE A 90 -8.79 -0.83 -8.42
C ILE A 90 -9.18 0.46 -7.69
N LYS A 91 -9.22 0.47 -6.36
CA LYS A 91 -9.53 1.68 -5.56
C LYS A 91 -8.53 2.80 -5.83
N ASN A 92 -7.26 2.45 -6.00
CA ASN A 92 -6.18 3.40 -6.21
C ASN A 92 -5.92 3.73 -7.69
N TRP A 93 -6.71 3.19 -8.63
CA TRP A 93 -6.47 3.28 -10.07
C TRP A 93 -6.23 4.69 -10.61
N PHE A 94 -6.88 5.68 -10.02
CA PHE A 94 -6.78 7.07 -10.46
C PHE A 94 -5.94 7.96 -9.53
N THR A 95 -5.34 7.40 -8.50
CA THR A 95 -4.53 8.13 -7.52
C THR A 95 -3.04 8.02 -7.78
N GLU A 96 -2.60 6.93 -8.40
CA GLU A 96 -1.22 6.67 -8.78
C GLU A 96 -1.13 5.93 -10.12
N VAL A 97 0.06 5.92 -10.72
CA VAL A 97 0.33 5.14 -11.93
C VAL A 97 0.46 3.67 -11.53
N MET A 98 -0.48 2.84 -11.99
CA MET A 98 -0.52 1.41 -11.68
C MET A 98 0.66 0.67 -12.30
N ASP A 99 1.42 -0.05 -11.49
CA ASP A 99 2.42 -1.00 -11.92
C ASP A 99 1.97 -2.41 -11.49
N PRO A 100 1.55 -3.29 -12.43
CA PRO A 100 1.06 -4.63 -12.10
C PRO A 100 2.15 -5.55 -11.54
N ARG A 101 3.41 -5.14 -11.58
CA ARG A 101 4.55 -5.87 -10.99
C ARG A 101 4.80 -5.48 -9.53
N LYS A 102 4.25 -4.35 -9.08
CA LYS A 102 4.30 -3.93 -7.68
C LYS A 102 3.47 -4.90 -6.88
N GLU A 103 4.12 -5.67 -6.04
CA GLU A 103 3.38 -6.39 -4.99
C GLU A 103 2.67 -5.34 -4.14
N ASN A 104 1.38 -5.53 -3.95
CA ASN A 104 0.58 -4.66 -3.09
C ASN A 104 0.93 -4.99 -1.64
N THR A 105 2.02 -4.39 -1.15
CA THR A 105 2.50 -4.63 0.21
C THR A 105 1.73 -3.76 1.19
N THR A 106 0.98 -4.39 2.06
CA THR A 106 0.38 -3.72 3.22
C THR A 106 1.45 -3.61 4.31
N ALA A 107 1.85 -2.40 4.64
CA ALA A 107 2.85 -2.15 5.68
C ALA A 107 2.30 -2.46 7.07
N VAL A 108 3.19 -2.86 7.97
CA VAL A 108 2.89 -2.93 9.42
C VAL A 108 2.66 -1.52 9.96
N THR A 109 1.65 -1.35 10.80
CA THR A 109 1.34 -0.07 11.47
C THR A 109 1.53 -0.15 12.98
N GLY A 110 1.74 -1.35 13.52
CA GLY A 110 1.98 -1.52 14.95
C GLY A 110 2.14 -2.99 15.37
N VAL A 111 2.58 -3.17 16.61
CA VAL A 111 2.64 -4.46 17.30
C VAL A 111 2.20 -4.30 18.75
N THR A 112 1.50 -5.29 19.28
CA THR A 112 1.13 -5.38 20.69
C THR A 112 1.48 -6.75 21.22
N LEU A 113 1.58 -6.88 22.54
CA LEU A 113 1.76 -8.16 23.25
C LEU A 113 0.48 -8.53 23.99
N ASP A 114 0.24 -9.82 24.11
CA ASP A 114 -0.86 -10.40 24.93
C ASP A 114 -0.71 -10.09 26.42
N GLN A 115 0.53 -9.85 26.89
CA GLN A 115 0.86 -9.50 28.27
C GLN A 115 1.87 -8.37 28.31
N THR A 116 1.65 -7.41 29.19
CA THR A 116 2.56 -6.25 29.43
C THR A 116 3.44 -6.46 30.65
N GLU A 117 3.12 -7.45 31.50
CA GLU A 117 3.85 -7.80 32.70
C GLU A 117 3.85 -9.32 32.92
N LEU A 118 4.98 -9.86 33.33
CA LEU A 118 5.18 -11.25 33.73
C LEU A 118 5.81 -11.28 35.11
N ASN A 119 5.22 -12.07 36.01
CA ASN A 119 5.77 -12.34 37.33
C ASN A 119 6.14 -13.84 37.42
N LEU A 120 7.42 -14.16 37.43
CA LEU A 120 7.94 -15.50 37.37
C LEU A 120 8.91 -15.76 38.54
N LYS A 121 9.00 -17.00 39.01
CA LYS A 121 10.09 -17.46 39.88
C LYS A 121 11.27 -17.97 39.04
N VAL A 122 12.47 -17.88 39.54
CA VAL A 122 13.66 -18.41 38.86
C VAL A 122 13.42 -19.87 38.39
N GLY A 123 13.72 -20.13 37.12
CA GLY A 123 13.50 -21.40 36.42
C GLY A 123 12.12 -21.55 35.77
N GLN A 124 11.16 -20.69 36.05
CA GLN A 124 9.85 -20.73 35.39
C GLN A 124 9.93 -20.15 33.98
N THR A 125 8.95 -20.54 33.16
CA THR A 125 8.83 -20.07 31.78
C THR A 125 7.42 -19.58 31.48
N ALA A 126 7.31 -18.59 30.60
CA ALA A 126 6.06 -18.10 30.01
C ALA A 126 6.25 -17.88 28.53
N THR A 127 5.17 -17.72 27.78
CA THR A 127 5.23 -17.39 26.33
C THR A 127 4.48 -16.10 26.08
N LEU A 128 5.12 -15.17 25.40
CA LEU A 128 4.52 -13.92 24.92
C LEU A 128 4.10 -14.09 23.47
N THR A 129 2.90 -13.63 23.14
CA THR A 129 2.34 -13.69 21.79
C THR A 129 2.16 -12.28 21.25
N PRO A 130 2.87 -11.92 20.16
CA PRO A 130 2.69 -10.62 19.53
C PRO A 130 1.50 -10.63 18.58
N THR A 131 0.78 -9.51 18.53
CA THR A 131 -0.26 -9.23 17.52
C THR A 131 0.21 -8.06 16.66
N ILE A 132 0.33 -8.31 15.36
CA ILE A 132 0.79 -7.32 14.37
C ILE A 132 -0.42 -6.70 13.68
N THR A 133 -0.41 -5.39 13.53
CA THR A 133 -1.49 -4.61 12.89
C THR A 133 -0.96 -3.97 11.62
N PRO A 134 -1.75 -3.96 10.51
CA PRO A 134 -3.04 -4.64 10.33
C PRO A 134 -2.87 -6.16 10.12
N ASP A 135 -3.94 -6.92 10.30
CA ASP A 135 -3.88 -8.39 10.18
C ASP A 135 -3.51 -8.88 8.77
N ASN A 136 -3.77 -8.08 7.74
CA ASN A 136 -3.35 -8.33 6.35
C ASN A 136 -1.97 -7.75 5.99
N ALA A 137 -1.13 -7.37 6.99
CA ALA A 137 0.24 -6.92 6.73
C ALA A 137 1.05 -7.97 5.97
N SER A 138 1.79 -7.53 4.95
CA SER A 138 2.53 -8.42 4.04
C SER A 138 3.76 -9.04 4.67
N ASN A 139 4.43 -8.31 5.55
CA ASN A 139 5.60 -8.80 6.30
C ASN A 139 5.33 -8.76 7.80
N LYS A 140 4.89 -9.89 8.36
CA LYS A 140 4.61 -10.06 9.79
C LYS A 140 5.79 -10.63 10.59
N LYS A 141 6.99 -10.53 10.06
CA LYS A 141 8.18 -11.02 10.79
C LYS A 141 8.52 -10.10 11.94
N TYR A 142 8.95 -10.70 13.04
CA TYR A 142 9.33 -10.02 14.27
C TYR A 142 10.45 -10.78 14.98
N GLN A 143 11.09 -10.11 15.93
CA GLN A 143 12.07 -10.72 16.83
C GLN A 143 11.86 -10.21 18.25
N PHE A 144 12.04 -11.13 19.21
CA PHE A 144 12.13 -10.84 20.63
C PHE A 144 13.59 -10.68 21.07
N ARG A 145 13.81 -9.80 22.03
CA ARG A 145 15.06 -9.69 22.78
C ARG A 145 14.80 -9.38 24.24
N SER A 146 15.69 -9.77 25.10
CA SER A 146 15.74 -9.35 26.51
C SER A 146 16.72 -8.20 26.69
N GLU A 147 16.39 -7.21 27.52
CA GLU A 147 17.32 -6.14 27.87
C GLU A 147 18.37 -6.63 28.90
N SER A 148 18.09 -7.71 29.65
CA SER A 148 19.05 -8.34 30.56
C SER A 148 18.88 -9.86 30.58
N GLU A 149 19.75 -10.58 29.88
CA GLU A 149 19.76 -12.05 29.85
C GLU A 149 20.13 -12.66 31.20
N ALA A 150 20.77 -11.92 32.08
CA ALA A 150 21.08 -12.36 33.43
C ALA A 150 19.81 -12.52 34.30
N ILE A 151 18.75 -11.76 34.01
CA ILE A 151 17.46 -11.82 34.72
C ILE A 151 16.49 -12.72 33.98
N GLY A 152 16.40 -12.59 32.66
CA GLY A 152 15.52 -13.42 31.86
C GLY A 152 15.95 -13.50 30.41
N THR A 153 15.82 -14.68 29.82
CA THR A 153 16.08 -14.89 28.38
C THR A 153 14.78 -15.06 27.64
N VAL A 154 14.80 -14.81 26.31
CA VAL A 154 13.65 -15.03 25.43
C VAL A 154 14.10 -15.66 24.11
N THR A 155 13.30 -16.60 23.59
CA THR A 155 13.55 -17.13 22.24
C THR A 155 13.12 -16.12 21.18
N PRO A 156 13.98 -15.82 20.19
CA PRO A 156 13.75 -14.67 19.28
C PRO A 156 12.45 -14.74 18.48
N ILE A 157 11.98 -15.94 18.12
CA ILE A 157 10.80 -16.11 17.26
C ILE A 157 9.59 -16.63 18.04
N GLN A 158 9.83 -17.52 19.01
CA GLN A 158 8.73 -18.20 19.73
C GLN A 158 8.21 -17.39 20.93
N GLY A 159 8.92 -16.33 21.35
CA GLY A 159 8.52 -15.52 22.49
C GLY A 159 8.55 -16.28 23.85
N LYS A 160 9.22 -17.44 23.92
CA LYS A 160 9.33 -18.19 25.17
C LYS A 160 10.34 -17.51 26.09
N VAL A 161 9.84 -16.93 27.16
CA VAL A 161 10.60 -16.28 28.23
C VAL A 161 10.99 -17.29 29.27
N THR A 162 12.24 -17.26 29.75
CA THR A 162 12.74 -18.07 30.85
C THR A 162 13.33 -17.17 31.92
N ALA A 163 12.86 -17.28 33.15
CA ALA A 163 13.39 -16.56 34.30
C ALA A 163 14.72 -17.17 34.73
N VAL A 164 15.81 -16.40 34.78
CA VAL A 164 17.19 -16.85 35.03
C VAL A 164 17.66 -16.42 36.40
N GLY A 165 17.53 -15.15 36.74
CA GLY A 165 18.00 -14.60 38.01
C GLY A 165 17.02 -13.56 38.57
N GLU A 166 17.07 -13.31 39.87
CA GLU A 166 16.22 -12.35 40.55
C GLU A 166 16.43 -10.93 40.02
N GLY A 167 15.34 -10.17 39.83
CA GLY A 167 15.36 -8.80 39.38
C GLY A 167 14.22 -8.48 38.42
N THR A 168 14.31 -7.29 37.80
CA THR A 168 13.34 -6.82 36.80
C THR A 168 14.05 -6.50 35.52
N THR A 169 13.50 -6.91 34.37
CA THR A 169 14.00 -6.58 33.03
C THR A 169 12.84 -6.38 32.07
N GLU A 170 13.10 -5.86 30.87
CA GLU A 170 12.13 -5.75 29.79
C GLU A 170 12.40 -6.80 28.72
N ILE A 171 11.33 -7.44 28.26
CA ILE A 171 11.31 -8.24 27.05
C ILE A 171 10.69 -7.40 25.95
N VAL A 172 11.40 -7.21 24.85
CA VAL A 172 11.01 -6.33 23.75
C VAL A 172 10.80 -7.17 22.51
N VAL A 173 9.66 -6.98 21.84
CA VAL A 173 9.43 -7.46 20.48
C VAL A 173 9.62 -6.31 19.50
N THR A 174 10.22 -6.58 18.35
CA THR A 174 10.41 -5.60 17.27
C THR A 174 10.00 -6.22 15.94
N THR A 175 9.19 -5.53 15.16
CA THR A 175 8.81 -5.95 13.81
C THR A 175 9.94 -5.66 12.81
N GLU A 176 10.09 -6.51 11.79
CA GLU A 176 11.04 -6.30 10.69
C GLU A 176 10.58 -5.13 9.80
N ASP A 177 9.27 -5.07 9.49
CA ASP A 177 8.68 -3.97 8.76
C ASP A 177 8.28 -2.85 9.73
N GLY A 178 8.78 -1.64 9.48
CA GLY A 178 8.48 -0.43 10.23
C GLY A 178 9.15 -0.32 11.61
N ASN A 179 9.87 -1.35 12.08
CA ASN A 179 10.55 -1.37 13.39
C ASN A 179 9.66 -0.99 14.59
N PHE A 180 8.38 -1.33 14.53
CA PHE A 180 7.47 -1.15 15.66
C PHE A 180 7.86 -2.03 16.82
N THR A 181 7.72 -1.52 18.04
CA THR A 181 8.12 -2.23 19.26
C THR A 181 6.97 -2.32 20.26
N ALA A 182 6.92 -3.44 20.99
CA ALA A 182 6.12 -3.57 22.21
C ALA A 182 6.98 -4.20 23.32
N LYS A 183 6.64 -3.92 24.57
CA LYS A 183 7.42 -4.30 25.74
C LYS A 183 6.58 -5.04 26.75
N CYS A 184 7.19 -6.01 27.41
CA CYS A 184 6.66 -6.69 28.58
C CYS A 184 7.68 -6.60 29.72
N THR A 185 7.26 -6.13 30.88
CA THR A 185 8.08 -6.11 32.09
C THR A 185 8.14 -7.51 32.69
N LEU A 186 9.32 -8.07 32.85
CA LEU A 186 9.56 -9.35 33.50
C LEU A 186 10.10 -9.09 34.93
N ASN A 187 9.33 -9.49 35.93
CA ASN A 187 9.73 -9.51 37.33
C ASN A 187 10.06 -10.94 37.73
N VAL A 188 11.27 -11.17 38.19
CA VAL A 188 11.73 -12.47 38.62
C VAL A 188 12.01 -12.44 40.12
N THR A 189 11.43 -13.38 40.86
CA THR A 189 11.68 -13.61 42.29
C THR A 189 12.40 -14.93 42.51
N THR A 190 13.03 -15.07 43.66
CA THR A 190 13.68 -16.33 44.07
C THR A 190 12.67 -17.50 44.04
N ALA A 191 13.19 -18.68 43.75
CA ALA A 191 12.42 -19.90 43.99
C ALA A 191 12.33 -20.12 45.50
N ASP A 192 11.16 -20.48 46.01
CA ASP A 192 10.97 -20.89 47.42
C ASP A 192 11.78 -22.14 47.74
#